data_510cd48685b42efe4129e0d6e357c031
#
_entry.id   510cd48685b42efe4129e0d6e357c031
#
_cell.length_a   1.000
_cell.length_b   1.000
_cell.length_c   1.000
_cell.angle_alpha   90.00
_cell.angle_beta   90.00
_cell.angle_gamma   90.00
#
_symmetry.space_group_name_H-M   'P 1'
#
loop_
_entity.id
_entity.type
_entity.pdbx_description
1 polymer ?
#
loop_
_entity_poly.entity_id
_entity_poly.type
_entity_poly.pdbx_seq_one_letter_code
_entity_poly.pdbx_strand_id
1 'polypeptide(L)'
;ATREALKDIMRFWLSAGCDGFRVDMAGSLVKHDEDGKGTIALWQDIREFLDREFPHAAMVSEWGEPDKSLIGGFHMDFLLHFGPSHYNDLFRCAEPYFSKRGNGSAKEFIEAYKANYAKTNGRGLICIPSGNHDMDRLARSLDPEELRVAFAFLLSMPGAPFIYYGDEIGMRYVEGLTSVEGGFGRTGSRSPMQWDSGLNAGFSSARPDMLYIPQDPSHDRPDAASQSADENSLRSEVKRLIAVRMANPALQSNGKIEFISDGYPLVYKRTAGTQSIAVIINPSAQEAVVPDIVGRLVYSIGSAEVKENSTVI
;
A
#
# COMPACT_ATOMS: atom_id res chain seq x y z
N ALA A 1 -19.50 -27.53 -12.48
CA ALA A 1 -18.43 -28.34 -11.89
C ALA A 1 -17.30 -27.48 -11.32
N THR A 2 -16.55 -26.71 -12.13
CA THR A 2 -15.37 -25.94 -11.67
C THR A 2 -15.71 -24.92 -10.58
N ARG A 3 -16.82 -24.18 -10.74
CA ARG A 3 -17.24 -23.19 -9.70
C ARG A 3 -17.53 -23.86 -8.36
N GLU A 4 -18.19 -24.99 -8.36
CA GLU A 4 -18.49 -25.73 -7.12
C GLU A 4 -17.22 -26.29 -6.48
N ALA A 5 -16.28 -26.82 -7.27
CA ALA A 5 -14.99 -27.27 -6.76
C ALA A 5 -14.20 -26.10 -6.10
N LEU A 6 -14.27 -24.90 -6.70
CA LEU A 6 -13.65 -23.72 -6.12
C LEU A 6 -14.32 -23.32 -4.78
N LYS A 7 -15.65 -23.34 -4.73
CA LYS A 7 -16.38 -23.10 -3.47
C LYS A 7 -16.07 -24.16 -2.42
N ASP A 8 -15.89 -25.42 -2.80
CA ASP A 8 -15.52 -26.51 -1.88
C ASP A 8 -14.10 -26.29 -1.29
N ILE A 9 -13.15 -25.83 -2.11
CA ILE A 9 -11.80 -25.43 -1.63
C ILE A 9 -11.89 -24.28 -0.66
N MET A 10 -12.66 -23.25 -0.97
CA MET A 10 -12.85 -22.09 -0.08
C MET A 10 -13.53 -22.53 1.23
N ARG A 11 -14.56 -23.37 1.16
CA ARG A 11 -15.24 -23.92 2.34
C ARG A 11 -14.29 -24.71 3.23
N PHE A 12 -13.39 -25.49 2.65
CA PHE A 12 -12.40 -26.25 3.39
C PHE A 12 -11.50 -25.32 4.23
N TRP A 13 -10.92 -24.30 3.60
CA TRP A 13 -10.00 -23.38 4.29
C TRP A 13 -10.69 -22.49 5.32
N LEU A 14 -11.87 -21.96 5.00
CA LEU A 14 -12.64 -21.15 5.95
C LEU A 14 -13.10 -21.97 7.15
N SER A 15 -13.50 -23.24 6.93
CA SER A 15 -13.81 -24.15 8.04
C SER A 15 -12.60 -24.55 8.86
N ALA A 16 -11.39 -24.49 8.29
CA ALA A 16 -10.14 -24.70 9.01
C ALA A 16 -9.67 -23.45 9.78
N GLY A 17 -10.37 -22.31 9.68
CA GLY A 17 -10.12 -21.10 10.47
C GLY A 17 -9.46 -19.95 9.70
N CYS A 18 -9.43 -19.97 8.37
CA CYS A 18 -9.04 -18.80 7.58
C CYS A 18 -10.11 -17.71 7.65
N ASP A 19 -9.71 -16.44 7.64
CA ASP A 19 -10.61 -15.28 7.66
C ASP A 19 -10.92 -14.75 6.26
N GLY A 20 -10.34 -15.32 5.21
CA GLY A 20 -10.58 -14.89 3.83
C GLY A 20 -9.48 -15.28 2.86
N PHE A 21 -9.49 -14.64 1.69
CA PHE A 21 -8.59 -14.97 0.57
C PHE A 21 -8.03 -13.74 -0.11
N ARG A 22 -6.74 -13.79 -0.42
CA ARG A 22 -6.16 -13.02 -1.51
C ARG A 22 -6.26 -13.86 -2.78
N VAL A 23 -6.84 -13.31 -3.81
CA VAL A 23 -7.09 -14.01 -5.07
C VAL A 23 -6.11 -13.53 -6.12
N ASP A 24 -5.24 -14.43 -6.51
CA ASP A 24 -4.24 -14.23 -7.56
C ASP A 24 -4.92 -14.08 -8.93
N MET A 25 -4.44 -13.10 -9.73
CA MET A 25 -4.90 -12.87 -11.10
C MET A 25 -6.42 -12.90 -11.28
N ALA A 26 -7.16 -12.34 -10.33
CA ALA A 26 -8.63 -12.47 -10.26
C ALA A 26 -9.37 -12.01 -11.52
N GLY A 27 -8.79 -11.07 -12.26
CA GLY A 27 -9.37 -10.52 -13.50
C GLY A 27 -9.26 -11.42 -14.73
N SER A 28 -8.52 -12.54 -14.66
CA SER A 28 -8.16 -13.34 -15.85
C SER A 28 -8.73 -14.75 -15.89
N LEU A 29 -9.66 -15.10 -14.97
CA LEU A 29 -10.16 -16.47 -14.83
C LEU A 29 -11.09 -16.93 -15.97
N VAL A 30 -11.88 -16.01 -16.52
CA VAL A 30 -12.75 -16.29 -17.65
C VAL A 30 -12.03 -15.91 -18.94
N LYS A 31 -11.88 -16.85 -19.86
CA LYS A 31 -11.19 -16.61 -21.14
C LYS A 31 -12.15 -15.97 -22.14
N HIS A 32 -11.61 -15.15 -23.05
CA HIS A 32 -12.37 -14.42 -24.07
C HIS A 32 -13.48 -13.53 -23.46
N ASP A 33 -13.18 -12.89 -22.35
CA ASP A 33 -14.08 -12.02 -21.59
C ASP A 33 -13.58 -10.56 -21.65
N GLU A 34 -13.59 -9.97 -22.83
CA GLU A 34 -13.03 -8.64 -23.11
C GLU A 34 -13.64 -7.54 -22.24
N ASP A 35 -14.95 -7.63 -21.96
CA ASP A 35 -15.68 -6.70 -21.11
C ASP A 35 -15.57 -7.00 -19.61
N GLY A 36 -15.00 -8.14 -19.22
CA GLY A 36 -14.91 -8.61 -17.85
C GLY A 36 -16.23 -9.08 -17.23
N LYS A 37 -17.30 -9.15 -18.01
CA LYS A 37 -18.65 -9.49 -17.50
C LYS A 37 -18.76 -10.91 -16.97
N GLY A 38 -18.12 -11.86 -17.63
CA GLY A 38 -18.10 -13.27 -17.21
C GLY A 38 -17.31 -13.44 -15.93
N THR A 39 -16.18 -12.75 -15.80
CA THR A 39 -15.34 -12.72 -14.59
C THR A 39 -16.09 -12.07 -13.42
N ILE A 40 -16.75 -10.94 -13.67
CA ILE A 40 -17.60 -10.26 -12.67
C ILE A 40 -18.71 -11.22 -12.19
N ALA A 41 -19.43 -11.87 -13.11
CA ALA A 41 -20.52 -12.79 -12.76
C ALA A 41 -20.02 -14.03 -11.99
N LEU A 42 -18.80 -14.51 -12.28
CA LEU A 42 -18.16 -15.59 -11.53
C LEU A 42 -17.92 -15.17 -10.07
N TRP A 43 -17.36 -14.00 -9.87
CA TRP A 43 -17.03 -13.54 -8.51
C TRP A 43 -18.27 -13.10 -7.73
N GLN A 44 -19.32 -12.61 -8.38
CA GLN A 44 -20.61 -12.33 -7.73
C GLN A 44 -21.23 -13.64 -7.19
N ASP A 45 -21.20 -14.73 -7.93
CA ASP A 45 -21.67 -16.04 -7.49
C ASP A 45 -20.85 -16.56 -6.28
N ILE A 46 -19.53 -16.34 -6.28
CA ILE A 46 -18.66 -16.69 -5.14
C ILE A 46 -18.95 -15.79 -3.94
N ARG A 47 -19.17 -14.49 -4.18
CA ARG A 47 -19.51 -13.56 -3.10
C ARG A 47 -20.85 -13.91 -2.44
N GLU A 48 -21.87 -14.26 -3.19
CA GLU A 48 -23.16 -14.73 -2.66
C GLU A 48 -23.00 -16.00 -1.83
N PHE A 49 -22.13 -16.91 -2.25
CA PHE A 49 -21.77 -18.09 -1.47
C PHE A 49 -21.12 -17.70 -0.13
N LEU A 50 -20.14 -16.80 -0.14
CA LEU A 50 -19.47 -16.35 1.09
C LEU A 50 -20.42 -15.62 2.03
N ASP A 51 -21.21 -14.69 1.53
CA ASP A 51 -22.18 -13.95 2.35
C ASP A 51 -23.20 -14.87 3.03
N ARG A 52 -23.55 -15.99 2.39
CA ARG A 52 -24.49 -16.97 2.95
C ARG A 52 -23.85 -17.90 3.97
N GLU A 53 -22.66 -18.44 3.71
CA GLU A 53 -22.05 -19.49 4.52
C GLU A 53 -20.93 -18.98 5.44
N PHE A 54 -20.25 -17.90 5.08
CA PHE A 54 -19.11 -17.33 5.79
C PHE A 54 -19.15 -15.80 5.78
N PRO A 55 -20.15 -15.16 6.40
CA PRO A 55 -20.41 -13.71 6.26
C PRO A 55 -19.31 -12.81 6.86
N HIS A 56 -18.35 -13.37 7.57
CA HIS A 56 -17.21 -12.65 8.12
C HIS A 56 -15.94 -12.80 7.26
N ALA A 57 -15.97 -13.63 6.22
CA ALA A 57 -14.83 -13.82 5.35
C ALA A 57 -14.63 -12.64 4.41
N ALA A 58 -13.38 -12.23 4.23
CA ALA A 58 -13.00 -11.15 3.31
C ALA A 58 -12.31 -11.69 2.06
N MET A 59 -12.47 -10.97 0.93
CA MET A 59 -11.72 -11.22 -0.29
C MET A 59 -10.99 -9.96 -0.73
N VAL A 60 -9.71 -10.09 -1.05
CA VAL A 60 -8.92 -9.08 -1.74
C VAL A 60 -8.44 -9.64 -3.09
N SER A 61 -8.68 -8.90 -4.15
CA SER A 61 -8.27 -9.30 -5.49
C SER A 61 -6.90 -8.75 -5.86
N GLU A 62 -6.15 -9.51 -6.62
CA GLU A 62 -5.12 -8.98 -7.48
C GLU A 62 -5.71 -8.83 -8.89
N TRP A 63 -6.37 -7.71 -9.12
CA TRP A 63 -6.99 -7.39 -10.40
C TRP A 63 -6.44 -6.09 -10.99
N GLY A 64 -6.26 -5.08 -10.14
CA GLY A 64 -5.75 -3.77 -10.56
C GLY A 64 -6.77 -2.89 -11.27
N GLU A 65 -8.04 -3.29 -11.25
CA GLU A 65 -9.18 -2.55 -11.79
C GLU A 65 -10.30 -2.51 -10.73
N PRO A 66 -10.17 -1.68 -9.68
CA PRO A 66 -11.11 -1.66 -8.57
C PRO A 66 -12.57 -1.43 -8.99
N ASP A 67 -12.79 -0.70 -10.07
CA ASP A 67 -14.13 -0.47 -10.63
C ASP A 67 -14.81 -1.76 -11.11
N LYS A 68 -14.07 -2.76 -11.59
CA LYS A 68 -14.60 -4.08 -11.99
C LYS A 68 -14.63 -5.05 -10.83
N SER A 69 -13.54 -5.13 -10.09
CA SER A 69 -13.36 -6.11 -9.04
C SER A 69 -14.35 -5.91 -7.88
N LEU A 70 -14.54 -4.67 -7.43
CA LEU A 70 -15.48 -4.37 -6.34
C LEU A 70 -16.95 -4.54 -6.77
N ILE A 71 -17.28 -4.28 -8.05
CA ILE A 71 -18.57 -4.65 -8.63
C ILE A 71 -18.71 -6.18 -8.69
N GLY A 72 -17.63 -6.90 -8.95
CA GLY A 72 -17.55 -8.35 -8.91
C GLY A 72 -17.74 -8.96 -7.52
N GLY A 73 -17.80 -8.13 -6.46
CA GLY A 73 -18.07 -8.61 -5.11
C GLY A 73 -16.85 -8.75 -4.21
N PHE A 74 -15.66 -8.35 -4.67
CA PHE A 74 -14.51 -8.27 -3.78
C PHE A 74 -14.69 -7.18 -2.73
N HIS A 75 -14.13 -7.40 -1.55
CA HIS A 75 -14.13 -6.40 -0.49
C HIS A 75 -13.04 -5.34 -0.71
N MET A 76 -11.94 -5.75 -1.35
CA MET A 76 -10.76 -4.92 -1.59
C MET A 76 -10.12 -5.26 -2.94
N ASP A 77 -9.56 -4.25 -3.59
CA ASP A 77 -8.65 -4.39 -4.72
C ASP A 77 -7.53 -3.35 -4.65
N PHE A 78 -6.45 -3.57 -5.38
CA PHE A 78 -5.28 -2.73 -5.36
C PHE A 78 -5.19 -1.83 -6.60
N LEU A 79 -4.61 -0.64 -6.40
CA LEU A 79 -3.89 0.07 -7.46
C LEU A 79 -2.43 -0.34 -7.39
N LEU A 80 -1.94 -1.01 -8.43
CA LEU A 80 -0.64 -1.67 -8.49
C LEU A 80 0.26 -1.04 -9.56
N HIS A 81 1.48 -1.56 -9.66
CA HIS A 81 2.51 -1.17 -10.62
C HIS A 81 2.19 -1.54 -12.07
N PHE A 82 1.12 -2.27 -12.34
CA PHE A 82 0.62 -2.59 -13.67
C PHE A 82 -0.74 -1.94 -13.94
N GLY A 83 -1.16 -1.96 -15.20
CA GLY A 83 -2.39 -1.29 -15.63
C GLY A 83 -2.27 0.23 -15.64
N PRO A 84 -3.39 0.94 -15.79
CA PRO A 84 -3.43 2.39 -15.95
C PRO A 84 -3.46 3.14 -14.61
N SER A 85 -2.88 2.57 -13.56
CA SER A 85 -2.96 3.13 -12.20
C SER A 85 -2.03 4.30 -11.94
N HIS A 86 -0.95 4.42 -12.72
CA HIS A 86 0.13 5.39 -12.47
C HIS A 86 0.78 5.29 -11.08
N TYR A 87 0.63 4.14 -10.43
CA TYR A 87 1.18 3.89 -9.11
C TYR A 87 2.71 4.09 -9.05
N ASN A 88 3.43 3.71 -10.13
CA ASN A 88 4.89 3.84 -10.17
C ASN A 88 5.35 5.30 -10.16
N ASP A 89 4.53 6.23 -10.65
CA ASP A 89 4.86 7.66 -10.68
C ASP A 89 5.02 8.24 -9.27
N LEU A 90 4.38 7.62 -8.29
CA LEU A 90 4.54 8.00 -6.89
C LEU A 90 5.90 7.57 -6.33
N PHE A 91 6.36 6.33 -6.62
CA PHE A 91 7.40 5.68 -5.83
C PHE A 91 8.56 5.09 -6.63
N ARG A 92 8.37 4.67 -7.90
CA ARG A 92 9.25 3.71 -8.58
C ARG A 92 9.60 4.05 -10.03
N CYS A 93 9.36 5.26 -10.46
CA CYS A 93 9.83 5.76 -11.76
C CYS A 93 11.18 6.49 -11.61
N ALA A 94 11.73 7.00 -12.71
CA ALA A 94 13.00 7.75 -12.70
C ALA A 94 12.95 9.01 -11.85
N GLU A 95 11.79 9.70 -11.83
CA GLU A 95 11.52 10.88 -11.01
C GLU A 95 10.25 10.64 -10.20
N PRO A 96 10.33 9.90 -9.06
CA PRO A 96 9.15 9.62 -8.25
C PRO A 96 8.63 10.91 -7.60
N TYR A 97 7.31 11.01 -7.47
CA TYR A 97 6.71 12.14 -6.75
C TYR A 97 7.26 12.31 -5.33
N PHE A 98 7.49 11.17 -4.63
CA PHE A 98 8.01 11.18 -3.25
C PHE A 98 9.50 11.45 -3.14
N SER A 99 10.21 11.69 -4.24
CA SER A 99 11.60 12.15 -4.17
C SER A 99 11.68 13.63 -3.78
N LYS A 100 12.58 13.94 -2.84
CA LYS A 100 12.89 15.31 -2.40
C LYS A 100 13.40 16.22 -3.50
N ARG A 101 13.77 15.66 -4.67
CA ARG A 101 14.13 16.44 -5.86
C ARG A 101 12.98 17.29 -6.41
N GLY A 102 11.72 16.91 -6.12
CA GLY A 102 10.55 17.68 -6.50
C GLY A 102 10.27 17.74 -8.01
N ASN A 103 10.75 16.75 -8.77
CA ASN A 103 10.60 16.70 -10.24
C ASN A 103 9.49 15.75 -10.70
N GLY A 104 8.94 14.93 -9.81
CA GLY A 104 7.90 13.97 -10.12
C GLY A 104 6.51 14.57 -10.20
N SER A 105 5.51 13.74 -10.48
CA SER A 105 4.11 14.16 -10.53
C SER A 105 3.21 13.10 -9.90
N ALA A 106 2.27 13.53 -9.06
CA ALA A 106 1.19 12.67 -8.54
C ALA A 106 -0.08 12.76 -9.37
N LYS A 107 -0.14 13.67 -10.34
CA LYS A 107 -1.38 14.05 -11.05
C LYS A 107 -2.07 12.86 -11.70
N GLU A 108 -1.35 12.10 -12.51
CA GLU A 108 -1.94 10.98 -13.26
C GLU A 108 -2.47 9.88 -12.31
N PHE A 109 -1.72 9.61 -11.22
CA PHE A 109 -2.20 8.70 -10.17
C PHE A 109 -3.47 9.22 -9.51
N ILE A 110 -3.52 10.51 -9.16
CA ILE A 110 -4.70 11.11 -8.51
C ILE A 110 -5.91 11.07 -9.43
N GLU A 111 -5.74 11.32 -10.72
CA GLU A 111 -6.81 11.22 -11.73
C GLU A 111 -7.32 9.78 -11.86
N ALA A 112 -6.41 8.80 -11.95
CA ALA A 112 -6.76 7.38 -11.98
C ALA A 112 -7.47 6.94 -10.69
N TYR A 113 -6.98 7.39 -9.52
CA TYR A 113 -7.61 7.13 -8.23
C TYR A 113 -9.03 7.70 -8.16
N LYS A 114 -9.22 8.98 -8.52
CA LYS A 114 -10.55 9.64 -8.55
C LYS A 114 -11.54 8.89 -9.45
N ALA A 115 -11.08 8.50 -10.63
CA ALA A 115 -11.92 7.77 -11.60
C ALA A 115 -12.39 6.42 -11.03
N ASN A 116 -11.48 5.65 -10.42
CA ASN A 116 -11.81 4.39 -9.76
C ASN A 116 -12.73 4.62 -8.57
N TYR A 117 -12.42 5.58 -7.70
CA TYR A 117 -13.20 5.89 -6.51
C TYR A 117 -14.65 6.28 -6.84
N ALA A 118 -14.84 7.09 -7.88
CA ALA A 118 -16.19 7.47 -8.36
C ALA A 118 -16.98 6.26 -8.87
N LYS A 119 -16.35 5.37 -9.64
CA LYS A 119 -17.01 4.18 -10.22
C LYS A 119 -17.37 3.13 -9.17
N THR A 120 -16.59 2.99 -8.11
CA THR A 120 -16.88 2.04 -7.03
C THR A 120 -18.14 2.42 -6.25
N ASN A 121 -18.51 3.70 -6.23
CA ASN A 121 -19.69 4.22 -5.56
C ASN A 121 -19.81 3.75 -4.09
N GLY A 122 -18.69 3.75 -3.37
CA GLY A 122 -18.60 3.33 -1.98
C GLY A 122 -18.64 1.82 -1.74
N ARG A 123 -18.59 1.01 -2.79
CA ARG A 123 -18.46 -0.46 -2.67
C ARG A 123 -17.00 -0.82 -2.44
N GLY A 124 -16.73 -1.56 -1.38
CA GLY A 124 -15.40 -2.07 -1.07
C GLY A 124 -14.34 -0.99 -0.85
N LEU A 125 -13.08 -1.39 -0.84
CA LEU A 125 -11.94 -0.55 -0.54
C LEU A 125 -10.91 -0.59 -1.67
N ILE A 126 -10.44 0.58 -2.10
CA ILE A 126 -9.27 0.71 -2.99
C ILE A 126 -8.04 0.77 -2.11
N CYS A 127 -7.11 -0.14 -2.32
CA CYS A 127 -5.90 -0.29 -1.51
C CYS A 127 -4.66 0.17 -2.27
N ILE A 128 -3.81 0.93 -1.60
CA ILE A 128 -2.52 1.38 -2.12
C ILE A 128 -1.45 0.70 -1.25
N PRO A 129 -0.75 -0.33 -1.74
CA PRO A 129 0.27 -1.01 -0.94
C PRO A 129 1.59 -0.25 -0.93
N SER A 130 2.43 -0.46 0.09
CA SER A 130 3.83 0.01 0.06
C SER A 130 4.63 -0.74 -0.99
N GLY A 131 4.36 -2.00 -1.15
CA GLY A 131 5.00 -2.90 -2.11
C GLY A 131 4.35 -4.27 -2.12
N ASN A 132 4.91 -5.16 -2.92
CA ASN A 132 4.60 -6.59 -2.93
C ASN A 132 5.81 -7.40 -3.44
N HIS A 133 5.65 -8.71 -3.55
CA HIS A 133 6.69 -9.62 -3.99
C HIS A 133 7.01 -9.57 -5.50
N ASP A 134 6.29 -8.76 -6.26
CA ASP A 134 6.43 -8.61 -7.73
C ASP A 134 6.96 -7.25 -8.18
N MET A 135 7.22 -6.36 -7.24
CA MET A 135 7.77 -5.04 -7.53
C MET A 135 9.01 -4.74 -6.68
N ASP A 136 9.78 -3.75 -7.08
CA ASP A 136 10.93 -3.28 -6.32
C ASP A 136 10.53 -2.76 -4.94
N ARG A 137 11.45 -2.85 -3.98
CA ARG A 137 11.30 -2.25 -2.67
C ARG A 137 11.22 -0.71 -2.76
N LEU A 138 10.46 -0.06 -1.89
CA LEU A 138 10.42 1.42 -1.82
C LEU A 138 11.81 2.02 -1.63
N ALA A 139 12.62 1.42 -0.75
CA ALA A 139 13.98 1.86 -0.44
C ALA A 139 14.99 1.69 -1.60
N ARG A 140 14.58 1.17 -2.78
CA ARG A 140 15.39 1.19 -3.99
C ARG A 140 15.41 2.58 -4.64
N SER A 141 14.31 3.32 -4.52
CA SER A 141 14.10 4.61 -5.19
C SER A 141 14.03 5.79 -4.22
N LEU A 142 13.68 5.54 -2.96
CA LEU A 142 13.46 6.56 -1.93
C LEU A 142 14.44 6.39 -0.78
N ASP A 143 14.97 7.49 -0.28
CA ASP A 143 15.82 7.50 0.91
C ASP A 143 14.98 7.40 2.21
N PRO A 144 15.61 7.24 3.40
CA PRO A 144 14.87 7.06 4.65
C PRO A 144 13.93 8.21 5.02
N GLU A 145 14.23 9.45 4.64
CA GLU A 145 13.38 10.61 4.91
C GLU A 145 12.19 10.64 3.96
N GLU A 146 12.45 10.38 2.68
CA GLU A 146 11.42 10.25 1.65
C GLU A 146 10.43 9.11 1.98
N LEU A 147 10.93 7.99 2.53
CA LEU A 147 10.10 6.87 2.98
C LEU A 147 9.10 7.29 4.08
N ARG A 148 9.50 8.14 5.03
CA ARG A 148 8.60 8.65 6.08
C ARG A 148 7.40 9.37 5.48
N VAL A 149 7.66 10.25 4.51
CA VAL A 149 6.62 11.02 3.82
C VAL A 149 5.73 10.11 2.97
N ALA A 150 6.32 9.12 2.29
CA ALA A 150 5.57 8.11 1.54
C ALA A 150 4.63 7.29 2.45
N PHE A 151 5.08 6.88 3.63
CA PHE A 151 4.23 6.20 4.61
C PHE A 151 3.13 7.12 5.19
N ALA A 152 3.41 8.41 5.36
CA ALA A 152 2.37 9.37 5.77
C ALA A 152 1.23 9.43 4.73
N PHE A 153 1.55 9.44 3.45
CA PHE A 153 0.57 9.34 2.37
C PHE A 153 -0.19 8.00 2.44
N LEU A 154 0.51 6.86 2.41
CA LEU A 154 -0.09 5.52 2.40
C LEU A 154 -1.06 5.32 3.58
N LEU A 155 -0.68 5.79 4.76
CA LEU A 155 -1.47 5.64 5.99
C LEU A 155 -2.55 6.71 6.19
N SER A 156 -2.56 7.78 5.40
CA SER A 156 -3.63 8.80 5.42
C SER A 156 -4.64 8.68 4.28
N MET A 157 -4.36 7.90 3.25
CA MET A 157 -5.31 7.59 2.18
C MET A 157 -6.47 6.69 2.68
N PRO A 158 -7.66 6.74 2.05
CA PRO A 158 -8.73 5.76 2.31
C PRO A 158 -8.29 4.33 1.95
N GLY A 159 -9.15 3.37 2.22
CA GLY A 159 -8.88 1.96 1.95
C GLY A 159 -8.15 1.26 3.09
N ALA A 160 -7.78 0.01 2.89
CA ALA A 160 -6.96 -0.74 3.81
C ALA A 160 -5.48 -0.57 3.44
N PRO A 161 -4.62 -0.08 4.35
CA PRO A 161 -3.20 0.00 4.09
C PRO A 161 -2.58 -1.40 4.10
N PHE A 162 -1.83 -1.72 3.05
CA PHE A 162 -1.05 -2.94 2.95
C PHE A 162 0.44 -2.58 2.99
N ILE A 163 1.13 -3.03 4.02
CA ILE A 163 2.56 -2.83 4.18
C ILE A 163 3.25 -4.15 3.83
N TYR A 164 4.08 -4.13 2.78
CA TYR A 164 4.89 -5.27 2.43
C TYR A 164 6.00 -5.44 3.47
N TYR A 165 6.20 -6.66 3.97
CA TYR A 165 7.15 -6.93 5.06
C TYR A 165 8.52 -6.32 4.77
N GLY A 166 9.07 -5.65 5.76
CA GLY A 166 10.37 -5.01 5.68
C GLY A 166 10.39 -3.61 5.08
N ASP A 167 9.33 -3.17 4.37
CA ASP A 167 9.24 -1.79 3.90
C ASP A 167 9.17 -0.82 5.09
N GLU A 168 8.54 -1.24 6.21
CA GLU A 168 8.42 -0.47 7.45
C GLU A 168 9.76 -0.24 8.18
N ILE A 169 10.79 -1.00 7.82
CA ILE A 169 12.16 -0.80 8.30
C ILE A 169 13.09 -0.30 7.19
N GLY A 170 12.58 -0.07 5.99
CA GLY A 170 13.38 0.37 4.84
C GLY A 170 14.29 -0.73 4.28
N MET A 171 13.85 -2.00 4.29
CA MET A 171 14.60 -3.09 3.65
C MET A 171 14.90 -2.75 2.20
N ARG A 172 16.14 -2.98 1.80
CA ARG A 172 16.62 -2.69 0.45
C ARG A 172 16.31 -3.82 -0.51
N TYR A 173 16.21 -3.48 -1.79
CA TYR A 173 16.24 -4.46 -2.87
C TYR A 173 17.65 -5.04 -2.97
N VAL A 174 17.79 -6.37 -3.00
CA VAL A 174 19.09 -7.02 -3.14
C VAL A 174 19.40 -7.23 -4.62
N GLU A 175 20.38 -6.50 -5.11
CA GLU A 175 20.77 -6.53 -6.52
C GLU A 175 21.50 -7.82 -6.91
N GLY A 176 21.43 -8.16 -8.19
CA GLY A 176 22.23 -9.24 -8.77
C GLY A 176 21.83 -10.66 -8.42
N LEU A 177 20.68 -10.85 -7.74
CA LEU A 177 20.22 -12.20 -7.41
C LEU A 177 19.67 -12.92 -8.64
N THR A 178 20.14 -14.17 -8.83
CA THR A 178 19.59 -15.06 -9.84
C THR A 178 18.20 -15.49 -9.44
N SER A 179 17.24 -15.43 -10.36
CA SER A 179 15.92 -15.99 -10.12
C SER A 179 15.94 -17.49 -10.01
N VAL A 180 15.44 -18.04 -8.91
CA VAL A 180 15.30 -19.49 -8.70
C VAL A 180 13.94 -20.04 -9.14
N GLU A 181 12.94 -19.16 -9.34
CA GLU A 181 11.55 -19.54 -9.72
C GLU A 181 11.04 -18.81 -10.96
N GLY A 182 11.90 -18.45 -11.89
CA GLY A 182 11.50 -17.65 -13.04
C GLY A 182 11.00 -16.24 -12.68
N GLY A 183 11.34 -15.74 -11.48
CA GLY A 183 10.87 -14.46 -10.94
C GLY A 183 11.51 -13.25 -11.59
N PHE A 184 12.39 -13.43 -12.55
CA PHE A 184 13.12 -12.37 -13.27
C PHE A 184 13.73 -11.34 -12.30
N GLY A 185 13.54 -10.05 -12.51
CA GLY A 185 14.06 -9.01 -11.63
C GLY A 185 13.41 -8.87 -10.24
N ARG A 186 12.49 -9.76 -9.85
CA ARG A 186 11.72 -9.67 -8.60
C ARG A 186 12.40 -10.29 -7.38
N THR A 187 13.38 -11.15 -7.58
CA THR A 187 14.00 -11.94 -6.50
C THR A 187 14.59 -11.07 -5.40
N GLY A 188 15.17 -9.92 -5.73
CA GLY A 188 15.74 -8.99 -4.75
C GLY A 188 14.73 -8.35 -3.79
N SER A 189 13.44 -8.35 -4.12
CA SER A 189 12.36 -7.89 -3.23
C SER A 189 11.94 -8.95 -2.22
N ARG A 190 12.35 -10.21 -2.42
CA ARG A 190 11.90 -11.38 -1.67
C ARG A 190 12.95 -11.88 -0.66
N SER A 191 13.99 -11.07 -0.40
CA SER A 191 15.00 -11.40 0.61
C SER A 191 14.34 -11.63 1.96
N PRO A 192 14.88 -12.54 2.81
CA PRO A 192 14.32 -12.83 4.12
C PRO A 192 14.23 -11.59 5.01
N MET A 193 13.21 -11.54 5.88
CA MET A 193 13.03 -10.42 6.84
C MET A 193 14.28 -10.26 7.73
N GLN A 194 14.63 -9.00 7.98
CA GLN A 194 15.76 -8.60 8.81
C GLN A 194 15.25 -8.28 10.22
N TRP A 195 15.30 -9.29 11.11
CA TRP A 195 14.79 -9.17 12.46
C TRP A 195 15.79 -8.55 13.42
N ASP A 196 17.07 -8.92 13.30
CA ASP A 196 18.17 -8.47 14.17
C ASP A 196 19.51 -8.51 13.44
N SER A 197 20.60 -8.20 14.16
CA SER A 197 21.97 -8.23 13.65
C SER A 197 22.64 -9.62 13.67
N GLY A 198 21.95 -10.65 14.15
CA GLY A 198 22.49 -12.01 14.30
C GLY A 198 22.62 -12.79 13.00
N LEU A 199 22.84 -14.10 13.15
CA LEU A 199 22.94 -15.04 12.03
C LEU A 199 21.69 -14.95 11.16
N ASN A 200 21.87 -14.83 9.83
CA ASN A 200 20.79 -14.68 8.87
C ASN A 200 19.78 -13.56 9.25
N ALA A 201 20.26 -12.52 9.92
CA ALA A 201 19.43 -11.44 10.44
C ALA A 201 18.27 -11.94 11.34
N GLY A 202 18.49 -12.97 12.13
CA GLY A 202 17.47 -13.58 13.00
C GLY A 202 16.37 -14.37 12.25
N PHE A 203 16.46 -14.47 10.92
CA PHE A 203 15.43 -15.15 10.12
C PHE A 203 15.48 -16.68 10.26
N SER A 204 16.69 -17.26 10.30
CA SER A 204 16.87 -18.71 10.29
C SER A 204 18.17 -19.11 11.01
N SER A 205 18.15 -20.25 11.69
CA SER A 205 19.34 -20.89 12.26
C SER A 205 20.12 -21.76 11.26
N ALA A 206 19.68 -21.86 10.02
CA ALA A 206 20.38 -22.59 8.97
C ALA A 206 21.71 -21.93 8.64
N ARG A 207 22.62 -22.70 8.00
CA ARG A 207 23.82 -22.08 7.42
C ARG A 207 23.43 -21.04 6.36
N PRO A 208 24.15 -19.91 6.26
CA PRO A 208 23.78 -18.83 5.29
C PRO A 208 23.72 -19.30 3.83
N ASP A 209 24.56 -20.28 3.44
CA ASP A 209 24.59 -20.85 2.10
C ASP A 209 23.41 -21.80 1.81
N MET A 210 22.61 -22.12 2.82
CA MET A 210 21.40 -22.95 2.69
C MET A 210 20.11 -22.11 2.62
N LEU A 211 20.19 -20.79 2.70
CA LEU A 211 19.02 -19.95 2.50
C LEU A 211 18.57 -20.00 1.04
N TYR A 212 17.28 -20.15 0.83
CA TYR A 212 16.69 -20.17 -0.51
C TYR A 212 16.91 -18.86 -1.29
N ILE A 213 16.77 -17.73 -0.62
CA ILE A 213 17.19 -16.41 -1.08
C ILE A 213 18.13 -15.84 -0.01
N PRO A 214 19.32 -15.33 -0.37
CA PRO A 214 20.27 -14.80 0.59
C PRO A 214 19.76 -13.51 1.25
N GLN A 215 20.30 -13.21 2.41
CA GLN A 215 20.13 -11.92 3.09
C GLN A 215 20.84 -10.78 2.33
N ASP A 216 20.43 -9.54 2.60
CA ASP A 216 21.20 -8.35 2.23
C ASP A 216 22.61 -8.47 2.87
N PRO A 217 23.69 -8.51 2.07
CA PRO A 217 25.05 -8.66 2.57
C PRO A 217 25.61 -7.40 3.21
N SER A 218 24.89 -6.27 3.15
CA SER A 218 25.39 -4.99 3.62
C SER A 218 25.52 -4.95 5.14
N HIS A 219 26.62 -4.38 5.63
CA HIS A 219 26.86 -4.25 7.07
C HIS A 219 25.87 -3.31 7.76
N ASP A 220 25.38 -2.32 7.04
CA ASP A 220 24.42 -1.30 7.47
C ASP A 220 22.99 -1.63 7.08
N ARG A 221 22.70 -2.90 6.80
CA ARG A 221 21.32 -3.33 6.52
C ARG A 221 20.41 -3.00 7.68
N PRO A 222 19.20 -2.47 7.42
CA PRO A 222 18.25 -2.17 8.47
C PRO A 222 17.72 -3.45 9.13
N ASP A 223 17.45 -3.40 10.44
CA ASP A 223 16.81 -4.51 11.15
C ASP A 223 15.73 -4.01 12.12
N ALA A 224 14.78 -4.91 12.42
CA ALA A 224 13.62 -4.57 13.24
C ALA A 224 13.98 -4.33 14.71
N ALA A 225 14.97 -5.03 15.25
CA ALA A 225 15.36 -4.91 16.66
C ALA A 225 16.00 -3.55 16.94
N SER A 226 17.00 -3.15 16.14
CA SER A 226 17.65 -1.84 16.25
C SER A 226 16.65 -0.71 16.12
N GLN A 227 15.78 -0.78 15.11
CA GLN A 227 14.76 0.25 14.88
C GLN A 227 13.66 0.26 15.93
N SER A 228 13.42 -0.86 16.63
CA SER A 228 12.49 -0.87 17.77
C SER A 228 13.03 -0.12 18.97
N ALA A 229 14.34 -0.05 19.12
CA ALA A 229 15.03 0.65 20.21
C ALA A 229 15.25 2.16 19.90
N ASP A 230 15.09 2.57 18.64
CA ASP A 230 15.28 3.94 18.19
C ASP A 230 13.92 4.62 17.92
N GLU A 231 13.59 5.61 18.74
CA GLU A 231 12.37 6.41 18.61
C GLU A 231 12.33 7.22 17.30
N ASN A 232 13.48 7.51 16.71
CA ASN A 232 13.59 8.27 15.46
C ASN A 232 13.67 7.38 14.22
N SER A 233 13.60 6.06 14.37
CA SER A 233 13.63 5.13 13.24
C SER A 233 12.40 5.23 12.33
N LEU A 234 12.53 4.73 11.10
CA LEU A 234 11.39 4.61 10.17
C LEU A 234 10.28 3.74 10.76
N ARG A 235 10.64 2.62 11.41
CA ARG A 235 9.67 1.73 12.05
C ARG A 235 8.88 2.44 13.15
N SER A 236 9.54 3.22 13.97
CA SER A 236 8.88 4.01 15.01
C SER A 236 7.97 5.09 14.42
N GLU A 237 8.37 5.69 13.30
CA GLU A 237 7.55 6.64 12.54
C GLU A 237 6.28 5.96 11.98
N VAL A 238 6.42 4.82 11.32
CA VAL A 238 5.27 4.05 10.78
C VAL A 238 4.31 3.66 11.91
N LYS A 239 4.84 3.25 13.06
CA LYS A 239 4.01 2.96 14.24
C LYS A 239 3.22 4.18 14.74
N ARG A 240 3.84 5.37 14.77
CA ARG A 240 3.16 6.63 15.13
C ARG A 240 2.06 6.98 14.11
N LEU A 241 2.35 6.87 12.82
CA LEU A 241 1.38 7.13 11.75
C LEU A 241 0.17 6.18 11.82
N ILE A 242 0.40 4.91 12.12
CA ILE A 242 -0.69 3.95 12.38
C ILE A 242 -1.54 4.41 13.57
N ALA A 243 -0.91 4.83 14.67
CA ALA A 243 -1.63 5.33 15.83
C ALA A 243 -2.45 6.61 15.51
N VAL A 244 -1.88 7.53 14.73
CA VAL A 244 -2.60 8.72 14.23
C VAL A 244 -3.81 8.31 13.39
N ARG A 245 -3.65 7.37 12.45
CA ARG A 245 -4.76 6.84 11.65
C ARG A 245 -5.86 6.24 12.51
N MET A 246 -5.49 5.39 13.48
CA MET A 246 -6.46 4.70 14.34
C MET A 246 -7.21 5.66 15.27
N ALA A 247 -6.56 6.72 15.74
CA ALA A 247 -7.16 7.73 16.61
C ALA A 247 -8.10 8.70 15.87
N ASN A 248 -8.07 8.73 14.54
CA ASN A 248 -8.81 9.70 13.75
C ASN A 248 -9.76 9.03 12.74
N PRO A 249 -11.07 8.97 13.02
CA PRO A 249 -12.06 8.37 12.12
C PRO A 249 -11.98 8.88 10.67
N ALA A 250 -11.68 10.16 10.46
CA ALA A 250 -11.51 10.74 9.13
C ALA A 250 -10.38 10.09 8.31
N LEU A 251 -9.33 9.59 8.96
CA LEU A 251 -8.20 8.91 8.30
C LEU A 251 -8.42 7.42 8.09
N GLN A 252 -9.46 6.83 8.69
CA GLN A 252 -9.73 5.39 8.57
C GLN A 252 -10.28 5.02 7.18
N SER A 253 -10.48 3.73 6.95
CA SER A 253 -10.76 3.13 5.64
C SER A 253 -11.93 3.78 4.88
N ASN A 254 -13.01 4.09 5.60
CA ASN A 254 -14.26 4.63 5.04
C ASN A 254 -14.36 6.16 5.09
N GLY A 255 -13.33 6.86 5.59
CA GLY A 255 -13.29 8.31 5.54
C GLY A 255 -13.32 8.80 4.09
N LYS A 256 -14.15 9.81 3.81
CA LYS A 256 -14.21 10.43 2.48
C LYS A 256 -12.92 11.17 2.17
N ILE A 257 -12.62 11.31 0.89
CA ILE A 257 -11.47 12.06 0.40
C ILE A 257 -11.89 13.08 -0.66
N GLU A 258 -11.29 14.27 -0.57
CA GLU A 258 -11.40 15.34 -1.55
C GLU A 258 -10.00 15.88 -1.83
N PHE A 259 -9.53 15.79 -3.06
CA PHE A 259 -8.24 16.35 -3.45
C PHE A 259 -8.38 17.84 -3.76
N ILE A 260 -7.48 18.63 -3.19
CA ILE A 260 -7.45 20.10 -3.30
C ILE A 260 -6.33 20.51 -4.26
N SER A 261 -5.14 19.89 -4.13
CA SER A 261 -3.99 20.11 -5.00
C SER A 261 -3.30 18.79 -5.30
N ASP A 262 -2.76 18.63 -6.50
CA ASP A 262 -2.01 17.46 -6.96
C ASP A 262 -0.53 17.75 -7.26
N GLY A 263 -0.07 18.96 -6.88
CA GLY A 263 1.30 19.42 -7.07
C GLY A 263 2.21 19.21 -5.86
N TYR A 264 3.17 20.14 -5.68
CA TYR A 264 4.00 20.27 -4.50
C TYR A 264 3.57 21.52 -3.72
N PRO A 265 2.79 21.33 -2.62
CA PRO A 265 2.40 20.07 -2.00
C PRO A 265 1.17 19.40 -2.64
N LEU A 266 1.04 18.09 -2.48
CA LEU A 266 -0.22 17.38 -2.62
C LEU A 266 -1.09 17.68 -1.39
N VAL A 267 -2.31 18.17 -1.62
CA VAL A 267 -3.25 18.52 -0.55
C VAL A 267 -4.57 17.81 -0.76
N TYR A 268 -5.03 17.15 0.28
CA TYR A 268 -6.37 16.55 0.29
C TYR A 268 -7.02 16.63 1.66
N LYS A 269 -8.32 16.60 1.66
CA LYS A 269 -9.17 16.62 2.84
C LYS A 269 -9.77 15.24 3.08
N ARG A 270 -9.69 14.78 4.32
CA ARG A 270 -10.34 13.56 4.80
C ARG A 270 -11.46 13.92 5.74
N THR A 271 -12.63 13.28 5.60
CA THR A 271 -13.79 13.58 6.46
C THR A 271 -14.52 12.33 6.91
N ALA A 272 -14.95 12.32 8.18
CA ALA A 272 -15.87 11.32 8.74
C ALA A 272 -16.72 11.94 9.85
N GLY A 273 -18.03 11.84 9.75
CA GLY A 273 -18.94 12.52 10.69
C GLY A 273 -18.65 14.03 10.73
N THR A 274 -18.34 14.54 11.90
CA THR A 274 -17.98 15.96 12.14
C THR A 274 -16.47 16.21 12.05
N GLN A 275 -15.64 15.17 11.94
CA GLN A 275 -14.19 15.33 11.84
C GLN A 275 -13.77 15.65 10.42
N SER A 276 -12.91 16.64 10.28
CA SER A 276 -12.26 17.03 9.03
C SER A 276 -10.76 17.21 9.27
N ILE A 277 -9.93 16.56 8.44
CA ILE A 277 -8.47 16.64 8.51
C ILE A 277 -7.96 17.01 7.12
N ALA A 278 -7.21 18.09 7.04
CA ALA A 278 -6.39 18.40 5.88
C ALA A 278 -5.07 17.63 6.00
N VAL A 279 -4.71 16.92 4.93
CA VAL A 279 -3.43 16.23 4.79
C VAL A 279 -2.64 16.98 3.73
N ILE A 280 -1.44 17.42 4.10
CA ILE A 280 -0.55 18.19 3.26
C ILE A 280 0.75 17.40 3.14
N ILE A 281 1.11 17.02 1.93
CA ILE A 281 2.27 16.18 1.62
C ILE A 281 3.22 16.97 0.73
N ASN A 282 4.34 17.37 1.28
CA ASN A 282 5.41 18.05 0.54
C ASN A 282 6.70 17.23 0.62
N PRO A 283 6.94 16.30 -0.29
CA PRO A 283 8.19 15.55 -0.30
C PRO A 283 9.38 16.37 -0.82
N SER A 284 9.13 17.51 -1.49
CA SER A 284 10.21 18.33 -2.04
C SER A 284 11.03 19.02 -0.95
N ALA A 285 12.28 19.34 -1.25
CA ALA A 285 13.15 20.14 -0.37
C ALA A 285 12.78 21.64 -0.33
N GLN A 286 11.72 22.06 -1.02
CA GLN A 286 11.28 23.44 -1.08
C GLN A 286 10.16 23.69 -0.06
N GLU A 287 10.26 24.80 0.68
CA GLU A 287 9.18 25.26 1.54
C GLU A 287 7.92 25.55 0.73
N ALA A 288 6.76 25.18 1.23
CA ALA A 288 5.49 25.46 0.59
C ALA A 288 4.52 26.15 1.57
N VAL A 289 3.75 27.08 1.04
CA VAL A 289 2.68 27.77 1.77
C VAL A 289 1.33 27.34 1.20
N VAL A 290 0.48 26.79 2.04
CA VAL A 290 -0.88 26.39 1.67
C VAL A 290 -1.86 27.39 2.27
N PRO A 291 -2.47 28.26 1.45
CA PRO A 291 -3.45 29.24 1.93
C PRO A 291 -4.74 28.53 2.34
N ASP A 292 -5.54 29.18 3.16
CA ASP A 292 -6.89 28.76 3.57
C ASP A 292 -6.97 27.40 4.31
N ILE A 293 -5.83 26.81 4.64
CA ILE A 293 -5.75 25.63 5.51
C ILE A 293 -5.36 26.10 6.91
N VAL A 294 -6.34 26.11 7.78
CA VAL A 294 -6.19 26.51 9.19
C VAL A 294 -6.78 25.45 10.10
N GLY A 295 -6.24 25.33 11.31
CA GLY A 295 -6.74 24.36 12.26
C GLY A 295 -5.71 24.04 13.36
N ARG A 296 -5.93 22.92 14.03
CA ARG A 296 -4.97 22.39 15.00
C ARG A 296 -4.09 21.35 14.32
N LEU A 297 -2.78 21.51 14.45
CA LEU A 297 -1.83 20.49 13.99
C LEU A 297 -2.07 19.17 14.76
N VAL A 298 -2.31 18.10 14.03
CA VAL A 298 -2.52 16.74 14.56
C VAL A 298 -1.21 15.99 14.60
N TYR A 299 -0.45 16.06 13.51
CA TYR A 299 0.82 15.37 13.33
C TYR A 299 1.66 16.05 12.26
N SER A 300 2.99 15.99 12.38
CA SER A 300 3.91 16.45 11.34
C SER A 300 5.15 15.56 11.25
N ILE A 301 5.68 15.45 10.04
CA ILE A 301 7.01 14.94 9.73
C ILE A 301 7.79 16.14 9.17
N GLY A 302 8.95 16.43 9.76
CA GLY A 302 9.66 17.68 9.48
C GLY A 302 9.00 18.89 10.13
N SER A 303 9.22 20.06 9.55
CA SER A 303 8.69 21.33 10.06
C SER A 303 7.31 21.63 9.48
N ALA A 304 6.36 22.00 10.34
CA ALA A 304 5.06 22.49 9.92
C ALA A 304 4.60 23.59 10.88
N GLU A 305 4.14 24.71 10.33
CA GLU A 305 3.62 25.84 11.11
C GLU A 305 2.22 26.20 10.63
N VAL A 306 1.25 26.19 11.54
CA VAL A 306 -0.12 26.63 11.26
C VAL A 306 -0.24 28.10 11.66
N LYS A 307 -0.53 28.96 10.68
CA LYS A 307 -0.76 30.40 10.83
C LYS A 307 -2.23 30.73 10.74
N GLU A 308 -2.59 31.99 11.00
CA GLU A 308 -3.98 32.45 11.04
C GLU A 308 -4.77 32.11 9.75
N ASN A 309 -4.13 32.26 8.58
CA ASN A 309 -4.78 32.07 7.28
C ASN A 309 -4.03 31.10 6.34
N SER A 310 -3.05 30.35 6.84
CA SER A 310 -2.28 29.42 5.99
C SER A 310 -1.56 28.38 6.82
N THR A 311 -1.03 27.36 6.15
CA THR A 311 -0.09 26.38 6.72
C THR A 311 1.19 26.40 5.90
N VAL A 312 2.34 26.45 6.58
CA VAL A 312 3.69 26.36 5.98
C VAL A 312 4.28 24.99 6.31
N ILE A 313 4.82 24.29 5.30
CA ILE A 313 5.44 22.98 5.44
C ILE A 313 6.70 22.86 4.60
#